data_4e7134fb2a642e4dcb89caee8196569d
#
_entry.id   4e7134fb2a642e4dcb89caee8196569d
#
_cell.length_a   1.000
_cell.length_b   1.000
_cell.length_c   1.000
_cell.angle_alpha   90.00
_cell.angle_beta   90.00
_cell.angle_gamma   90.00
#
_symmetry.space_group_name_H-M   'P 1'
#
loop_
_entity.id
_entity.type
_entity.pdbx_description
1 polymer ?
#
loop_
_entity_poly.entity_id
_entity_poly.type
_entity_poly.pdbx_seq_one_letter_code
_entity_poly.pdbx_strand_id
1 'polypeptide(L)'
;MGSSPESQLIIKNGKAIIHPIAGTFKRTGNIEKDLESAEELKKDPKENAEHTMLVDLARNDLSIHGKNTRVSKLKEIHFFSHVIHMVSEVVTDVKEDQNPYEMIATTFPQGTLSGAPKYRAMQLIDEHEKTSRSYYAGCIGFVGFDGSCNQAIMIRTFLSKNNTLFYQAGAGIVAKSIAENELQEVNNKLGALKKAILKAEKL
;
A
#
# COMPACT_ATOMS: atom_id res chain seq x y z
N MET A 1 6.51 -3.21 15.82
CA MET A 1 7.17 -4.39 15.17
C MET A 1 6.37 -4.76 13.93
N GLY A 2 7.00 -4.82 12.77
CA GLY A 2 6.25 -5.11 11.54
C GLY A 2 7.15 -5.38 10.35
N SER A 3 6.52 -5.78 9.26
CA SER A 3 7.16 -5.99 7.96
C SER A 3 6.20 -5.48 6.88
N SER A 4 6.22 -4.17 6.64
CA SER A 4 5.37 -3.59 5.62
C SER A 4 5.82 -4.03 4.23
N PRO A 5 4.89 -4.49 3.40
CA PRO A 5 5.20 -4.87 2.02
C PRO A 5 5.11 -3.69 1.03
N GLU A 6 4.72 -2.50 1.49
CA GLU A 6 4.36 -1.39 0.61
C GLU A 6 5.09 -0.10 1.01
N SER A 7 5.77 0.51 0.04
CA SER A 7 6.38 1.83 0.23
C SER A 7 5.32 2.93 0.09
N GLN A 8 5.43 3.97 0.91
CA GLN A 8 4.58 5.15 0.80
C GLN A 8 5.18 6.16 -0.17
N LEU A 9 6.45 6.51 0.00
CA LEU A 9 7.16 7.48 -0.84
C LEU A 9 8.67 7.20 -0.79
N ILE A 10 9.30 7.24 -1.95
CA ILE A 10 10.76 7.20 -2.07
C ILE A 10 11.22 8.47 -2.78
N ILE A 11 12.18 9.20 -2.20
CA ILE A 11 12.87 10.32 -2.86
C ILE A 11 14.34 9.96 -2.97
N LYS A 12 14.84 9.89 -4.18
CA LYS A 12 16.24 9.56 -4.46
C LYS A 12 16.68 10.08 -5.82
N ASN A 13 17.90 10.63 -5.86
CA ASN A 13 18.53 11.08 -7.13
C ASN A 13 17.63 12.05 -7.92
N GLY A 14 17.06 13.06 -7.27
CA GLY A 14 16.21 14.06 -7.91
C GLY A 14 14.87 13.51 -8.42
N LYS A 15 14.43 12.36 -7.94
CA LYS A 15 13.14 11.76 -8.28
C LYS A 15 12.35 11.37 -7.05
N ALA A 16 11.04 11.55 -7.12
CA ALA A 16 10.11 10.97 -6.16
C ALA A 16 9.31 9.85 -6.84
N ILE A 17 9.09 8.76 -6.11
CA ILE A 17 8.56 7.50 -6.65
C ILE A 17 7.50 6.96 -5.70
N ILE A 18 6.37 6.54 -6.27
CA ILE A 18 5.34 5.74 -5.60
C ILE A 18 5.15 4.45 -6.40
N HIS A 19 4.99 3.34 -5.68
CA HIS A 19 4.71 2.03 -6.28
C HIS A 19 3.27 1.60 -5.94
N PRO A 20 2.28 1.92 -6.76
CA PRO A 20 0.94 1.38 -6.59
C PRO A 20 0.95 -0.14 -6.72
N ILE A 21 0.37 -0.82 -5.74
CA ILE A 21 0.23 -2.28 -5.73
C ILE A 21 -1.26 -2.58 -5.61
N ALA A 22 -1.80 -3.35 -6.56
CA ALA A 22 -3.14 -3.91 -6.48
C ALA A 22 -3.14 -5.34 -7.02
N GLY A 23 -4.15 -6.08 -6.64
CA GLY A 23 -4.23 -7.50 -6.97
C GLY A 23 -3.26 -8.35 -6.16
N THR A 24 -3.81 -9.34 -5.50
CA THR A 24 -3.01 -10.26 -4.68
C THR A 24 -3.46 -11.68 -4.93
N PHE A 25 -2.66 -12.44 -5.65
CA PHE A 25 -2.88 -13.87 -5.83
C PHE A 25 -1.88 -14.64 -4.98
N LYS A 26 -2.34 -15.75 -4.40
CA LYS A 26 -1.51 -16.58 -3.54
C LYS A 26 -0.59 -17.43 -4.40
N ARG A 27 0.70 -17.52 -4.04
CA ARG A 27 1.60 -18.49 -4.65
C ARG A 27 1.30 -19.91 -4.17
N THR A 28 1.32 -20.83 -5.11
CA THR A 28 1.12 -22.26 -4.86
C THR A 28 2.44 -22.98 -4.58
N GLY A 29 3.56 -22.41 -5.00
CA GLY A 29 4.88 -23.04 -5.01
C GLY A 29 5.13 -23.92 -6.25
N ASN A 30 4.12 -24.07 -7.11
CA ASN A 30 4.26 -24.69 -8.43
C ASN A 30 4.41 -23.57 -9.48
N ILE A 31 5.50 -23.59 -10.25
CA ILE A 31 5.82 -22.53 -11.20
C ILE A 31 4.75 -22.39 -12.28
N GLU A 32 4.25 -23.50 -12.83
CA GLU A 32 3.26 -23.47 -13.90
C GLU A 32 1.94 -22.85 -13.43
N LYS A 33 1.43 -23.28 -12.26
CA LYS A 33 0.21 -22.71 -11.65
C LYS A 33 0.40 -21.25 -11.25
N ASP A 34 1.57 -20.88 -10.79
CA ASP A 34 1.87 -19.49 -10.44
C ASP A 34 1.90 -18.60 -11.69
N LEU A 35 2.37 -19.10 -12.84
CA LEU A 35 2.32 -18.40 -14.12
C LEU A 35 0.88 -18.28 -14.66
N GLU A 36 0.06 -19.33 -14.55
CA GLU A 36 -1.35 -19.27 -14.88
C GLU A 36 -2.07 -18.20 -14.04
N SER A 37 -1.87 -18.21 -12.73
CA SER A 37 -2.42 -17.19 -11.81
C SER A 37 -1.97 -15.77 -12.16
N ALA A 38 -0.73 -15.60 -12.60
CA ALA A 38 -0.22 -14.31 -13.06
C ALA A 38 -0.94 -13.82 -14.34
N GLU A 39 -1.22 -14.72 -15.27
CA GLU A 39 -1.99 -14.38 -16.50
C GLU A 39 -3.47 -14.12 -16.20
N GLU A 40 -4.06 -14.82 -15.23
CA GLU A 40 -5.40 -14.52 -14.73
C GLU A 40 -5.46 -13.13 -14.09
N LEU A 41 -4.51 -12.80 -13.23
CA LEU A 41 -4.41 -11.48 -12.59
C LEU A 41 -4.33 -10.35 -13.62
N LYS A 42 -3.53 -10.51 -14.66
CA LYS A 42 -3.43 -9.52 -15.76
C LYS A 42 -4.75 -9.29 -16.49
N LYS A 43 -5.61 -10.30 -16.56
CA LYS A 43 -6.87 -10.26 -17.32
C LYS A 43 -8.06 -9.90 -16.44
N ASP A 44 -7.93 -9.92 -15.13
CA ASP A 44 -9.03 -9.62 -14.20
C ASP A 44 -9.46 -8.15 -14.33
N PRO A 45 -10.71 -7.88 -14.76
CA PRO A 45 -11.16 -6.52 -15.00
C PRO A 45 -11.34 -5.72 -13.71
N LYS A 46 -11.64 -6.35 -12.58
CA LYS A 46 -11.78 -5.67 -11.28
C LYS A 46 -10.41 -5.21 -10.79
N GLU A 47 -9.44 -6.12 -10.75
CA GLU A 47 -8.07 -5.82 -10.32
C GLU A 47 -7.41 -4.77 -11.22
N ASN A 48 -7.66 -4.86 -12.53
CA ASN A 48 -7.17 -3.85 -13.48
C ASN A 48 -7.78 -2.48 -13.29
N ALA A 49 -9.07 -2.37 -12.97
CA ALA A 49 -9.75 -1.10 -12.72
C ALA A 49 -9.24 -0.47 -11.41
N GLU A 50 -9.14 -1.26 -10.33
CA GLU A 50 -8.59 -0.81 -9.05
C GLU A 50 -7.15 -0.33 -9.20
N HIS A 51 -6.32 -1.12 -9.86
CA HIS A 51 -4.91 -0.76 -10.10
C HIS A 51 -4.78 0.55 -10.89
N THR A 52 -5.58 0.73 -11.94
CA THR A 52 -5.57 1.95 -12.75
C THR A 52 -5.95 3.18 -11.90
N MET A 53 -6.94 3.04 -11.03
CA MET A 53 -7.35 4.09 -10.09
C MET A 53 -6.21 4.46 -9.12
N LEU A 54 -5.49 3.48 -8.59
CA LEU A 54 -4.36 3.72 -7.69
C LEU A 54 -3.16 4.37 -8.40
N VAL A 55 -2.89 3.99 -9.66
CA VAL A 55 -1.87 4.63 -10.50
C VAL A 55 -2.21 6.10 -10.75
N ASP A 56 -3.47 6.39 -11.05
CA ASP A 56 -3.94 7.76 -11.31
C ASP A 56 -3.87 8.62 -10.04
N LEU A 57 -4.23 8.06 -8.89
CA LEU A 57 -4.09 8.74 -7.60
C LEU A 57 -2.62 9.05 -7.27
N ALA A 58 -1.71 8.10 -7.47
CA ALA A 58 -0.28 8.32 -7.29
C ALA A 58 0.29 9.40 -8.24
N ARG A 59 -0.19 9.44 -9.49
CA ARG A 59 0.15 10.51 -10.44
C ARG A 59 -0.30 11.89 -9.93
N ASN A 60 -1.54 11.99 -9.47
CA ASN A 60 -2.08 13.23 -8.92
C ASN A 60 -1.28 13.70 -7.71
N ASP A 61 -1.02 12.81 -6.75
CA ASP A 61 -0.27 13.11 -5.53
C ASP A 61 1.15 13.62 -5.85
N LEU A 62 1.88 12.94 -6.73
CA LEU A 62 3.24 13.34 -7.11
C LEU A 62 3.28 14.62 -7.96
N SER A 63 2.25 14.91 -8.73
CA SER A 63 2.21 16.09 -9.61
C SER A 63 2.12 17.41 -8.88
N ILE A 64 1.75 17.40 -7.58
CA ILE A 64 1.62 18.62 -6.76
C ILE A 64 2.98 19.31 -6.59
N HIS A 65 4.04 18.55 -6.39
CA HIS A 65 5.40 19.09 -6.14
C HIS A 65 6.41 18.76 -7.24
N GLY A 66 6.07 17.79 -8.11
CA GLY A 66 6.98 17.29 -9.11
C GLY A 66 6.73 17.85 -10.51
N LYS A 67 7.69 17.64 -11.40
CA LYS A 67 7.59 17.94 -12.84
C LYS A 67 7.72 16.63 -13.63
N ASN A 68 7.12 16.61 -14.82
CA ASN A 68 7.22 15.44 -15.72
C ASN A 68 6.73 14.13 -15.06
N THR A 69 5.66 14.21 -14.27
CA THR A 69 5.08 13.03 -13.61
C THR A 69 4.59 12.04 -14.66
N ARG A 70 5.07 10.80 -14.57
CA ARG A 70 4.79 9.75 -15.55
C ARG A 70 4.76 8.38 -14.90
N VAL A 71 4.10 7.45 -15.57
CA VAL A 71 4.17 6.02 -15.23
C VAL A 71 5.39 5.44 -15.95
N SER A 72 6.41 5.07 -15.21
CA SER A 72 7.65 4.49 -15.75
C SER A 72 7.52 2.99 -15.99
N LYS A 73 6.71 2.31 -15.15
CA LYS A 73 6.35 0.90 -15.29
C LYS A 73 4.87 0.73 -15.04
N LEU A 74 4.19 -0.02 -15.88
CA LEU A 74 2.75 -0.22 -15.80
C LEU A 74 2.42 -1.71 -15.71
N LYS A 75 1.74 -2.10 -14.60
CA LYS A 75 1.15 -3.43 -14.41
C LYS A 75 2.14 -4.58 -14.59
N GLU A 76 3.36 -4.42 -14.06
CA GLU A 76 4.33 -5.52 -14.00
C GLU A 76 3.89 -6.55 -12.95
N ILE A 77 4.06 -7.83 -13.28
CA ILE A 77 3.78 -8.91 -12.34
C ILE A 77 5.05 -9.23 -11.54
N HIS A 78 4.94 -9.10 -10.24
CA HIS A 78 6.02 -9.40 -9.31
C HIS A 78 5.70 -10.66 -8.50
N PHE A 79 6.62 -11.62 -8.51
CA PHE A 79 6.54 -12.86 -7.73
C PHE A 79 7.30 -12.69 -6.42
N PHE A 80 6.58 -12.68 -5.31
CA PHE A 80 7.16 -12.67 -3.96
C PHE A 80 7.15 -14.09 -3.38
N SER A 81 7.66 -14.28 -2.17
CA SER A 81 7.75 -15.61 -1.54
C SER A 81 6.39 -16.32 -1.41
N HIS A 82 5.31 -15.58 -1.15
CA HIS A 82 3.99 -16.13 -0.86
C HIS A 82 2.85 -15.57 -1.71
N VAL A 83 3.10 -14.51 -2.45
CA VAL A 83 2.09 -13.79 -3.23
C VAL A 83 2.61 -13.36 -4.59
N ILE A 84 1.69 -13.14 -5.51
CA ILE A 84 1.89 -12.53 -6.82
C ILE A 84 1.16 -11.20 -6.77
N HIS A 85 1.82 -10.11 -7.12
CA HIS A 85 1.24 -8.78 -7.17
C HIS A 85 1.37 -8.15 -8.54
N MET A 86 0.40 -7.32 -8.89
CA MET A 86 0.51 -6.35 -9.98
C MET A 86 1.06 -5.04 -9.41
N VAL A 87 2.17 -4.58 -9.95
CA VAL A 87 2.91 -3.40 -9.47
C VAL A 87 3.11 -2.42 -10.61
N SER A 88 2.89 -1.14 -10.35
CA SER A 88 3.31 -0.05 -11.24
C SER A 88 4.32 0.85 -10.53
N GLU A 89 5.03 1.65 -11.30
CA GLU A 89 5.94 2.67 -10.81
C GLU A 89 5.54 4.02 -11.38
N VAL A 90 5.18 4.95 -10.52
CA VAL A 90 4.93 6.34 -10.88
C VAL A 90 6.08 7.18 -10.38
N VAL A 91 6.67 7.97 -11.26
CA VAL A 91 7.86 8.77 -10.98
C VAL A 91 7.64 10.22 -11.38
N THR A 92 8.18 11.13 -10.59
CA THR A 92 8.23 12.56 -10.89
C THR A 92 9.64 13.09 -10.66
N ASP A 93 10.05 14.10 -11.43
CA ASP A 93 11.30 14.79 -11.21
C ASP A 93 11.06 15.87 -10.14
N VAL A 94 11.92 15.93 -9.13
CA VAL A 94 11.84 16.91 -8.03
C VAL A 94 13.03 17.84 -8.04
N LYS A 95 12.85 19.07 -7.54
CA LYS A 95 13.93 20.03 -7.41
C LYS A 95 14.88 19.63 -6.28
N GLU A 96 16.14 20.07 -6.37
CA GLU A 96 17.13 19.81 -5.33
C GLU A 96 16.76 20.41 -3.97
N ASP A 97 16.04 21.54 -3.96
CA ASP A 97 15.57 22.24 -2.77
C ASP A 97 14.18 21.79 -2.30
N GLN A 98 13.60 20.74 -2.92
CA GLN A 98 12.28 20.26 -2.54
C GLN A 98 12.29 19.71 -1.12
N ASN A 99 11.41 20.26 -0.29
CA ASN A 99 11.24 19.79 1.08
C ASN A 99 10.58 18.37 1.09
N PRO A 100 11.28 17.33 1.54
CA PRO A 100 10.72 15.98 1.56
C PRO A 100 9.51 15.83 2.49
N TYR A 101 9.41 16.63 3.55
CA TYR A 101 8.27 16.60 4.47
C TYR A 101 6.99 17.13 3.83
N GLU A 102 7.08 18.14 2.94
CA GLU A 102 5.93 18.60 2.16
C GLU A 102 5.44 17.54 1.19
N MET A 103 6.35 16.82 0.55
CA MET A 103 5.99 15.71 -0.32
C MET A 103 5.35 14.56 0.46
N ILE A 104 5.89 14.21 1.64
CA ILE A 104 5.25 13.24 2.53
C ILE A 104 3.84 13.68 2.88
N ALA A 105 3.65 14.94 3.31
CA ALA A 105 2.35 15.46 3.72
C ALA A 105 1.29 15.43 2.60
N THR A 106 1.67 15.74 1.37
CA THR A 106 0.73 15.78 0.23
C THR A 106 0.44 14.40 -0.36
N THR A 107 1.37 13.46 -0.28
CA THR A 107 1.14 12.07 -0.70
C THR A 107 0.44 11.23 0.37
N PHE A 108 0.43 11.70 1.62
CA PHE A 108 -0.24 11.05 2.75
C PHE A 108 -1.73 11.47 2.86
N PRO A 109 -2.64 10.57 3.30
CA PRO A 109 -2.45 9.13 3.43
C PRO A 109 -2.39 8.45 2.06
N GLN A 110 -1.74 7.28 2.00
CA GLN A 110 -1.63 6.52 0.76
C GLN A 110 -3.00 6.09 0.25
N GLY A 111 -3.18 6.13 -1.08
CA GLY A 111 -4.45 5.82 -1.73
C GLY A 111 -4.98 4.42 -1.45
N THR A 112 -4.08 3.44 -1.32
CA THR A 112 -4.41 2.05 -0.96
C THR A 112 -5.00 1.90 0.44
N LEU A 113 -4.81 2.89 1.32
CA LEU A 113 -5.32 2.91 2.70
C LEU A 113 -6.46 3.95 2.90
N SER A 114 -6.74 4.75 1.90
CA SER A 114 -7.82 5.76 1.92
C SER A 114 -8.86 5.48 0.85
N GLY A 115 -8.60 5.86 -0.37
CA GLY A 115 -9.49 5.67 -1.51
C GLY A 115 -9.47 6.85 -2.46
N ALA A 116 -10.30 6.78 -3.51
CA ALA A 116 -10.44 7.83 -4.51
C ALA A 116 -11.92 8.23 -4.67
N PRO A 117 -12.26 9.55 -4.68
CA PRO A 117 -11.39 10.71 -4.42
C PRO A 117 -10.90 10.74 -2.96
N LYS A 118 -9.60 10.98 -2.74
CA LYS A 118 -8.93 10.87 -1.43
C LYS A 118 -9.66 11.63 -0.31
N TYR A 119 -9.99 12.89 -0.54
CA TYR A 119 -10.65 13.72 0.47
C TYR A 119 -12.00 13.15 0.91
N ARG A 120 -12.84 12.71 -0.03
CA ARG A 120 -14.14 12.11 0.31
C ARG A 120 -14.00 10.76 1.00
N ALA A 121 -13.04 9.96 0.58
CA ALA A 121 -12.73 8.68 1.24
C ALA A 121 -12.30 8.89 2.70
N MET A 122 -11.46 9.89 2.98
CA MET A 122 -11.06 10.24 4.34
C MET A 122 -12.25 10.68 5.21
N GLN A 123 -13.18 11.49 4.67
CA GLN A 123 -14.40 11.85 5.38
C GLN A 123 -15.25 10.63 5.75
N LEU A 124 -15.44 9.70 4.79
CA LEU A 124 -16.20 8.47 5.03
C LEU A 124 -15.53 7.57 6.06
N ILE A 125 -14.20 7.49 6.05
CA ILE A 125 -13.44 6.75 7.06
C ILE A 125 -13.69 7.35 8.46
N ASP A 126 -13.61 8.67 8.59
CA ASP A 126 -13.85 9.37 9.86
C ASP A 126 -15.31 9.20 10.35
N GLU A 127 -16.28 9.23 9.43
CA GLU A 127 -17.70 9.04 9.73
C GLU A 127 -18.05 7.61 10.18
N HIS A 128 -17.38 6.59 9.63
CA HIS A 128 -17.80 5.19 9.79
C HIS A 128 -16.89 4.35 10.68
N GLU A 129 -15.61 4.66 10.79
CA GLU A 129 -14.71 3.93 11.68
C GLU A 129 -14.93 4.36 13.14
N LYS A 130 -15.31 3.40 14.00
CA LYS A 130 -15.61 3.66 15.42
C LYS A 130 -14.37 3.90 16.27
N THR A 131 -13.20 3.54 15.79
CA THR A 131 -11.92 3.64 16.51
C THR A 131 -10.91 4.36 15.67
N SER A 132 -10.10 5.24 16.31
CA SER A 132 -9.00 5.89 15.63
C SER A 132 -8.01 4.85 15.08
N ARG A 133 -7.52 5.08 13.87
CA ARG A 133 -6.48 4.25 13.24
C ARG A 133 -5.14 4.32 13.95
N SER A 134 -4.89 5.40 14.72
CA SER A 134 -3.64 5.61 15.45
C SER A 134 -2.43 5.44 14.51
N TYR A 135 -1.61 4.41 14.73
CA TYR A 135 -0.44 4.09 13.88
C TYR A 135 -0.80 3.41 12.55
N TYR A 136 -1.96 2.74 12.50
CA TYR A 136 -2.38 2.01 11.30
C TYR A 136 -2.61 2.96 10.12
N ALA A 137 -2.14 2.57 8.95
CA ALA A 137 -2.14 3.39 7.74
C ALA A 137 -1.28 4.66 7.81
N GLY A 138 -0.49 4.83 8.87
CA GLY A 138 0.55 5.84 8.96
C GLY A 138 1.74 5.52 8.07
N CYS A 139 2.80 6.31 8.16
CA CYS A 139 4.06 6.02 7.49
C CYS A 139 5.22 5.97 8.48
N ILE A 140 6.24 5.21 8.14
CA ILE A 140 7.48 5.07 8.90
C ILE A 140 8.65 4.98 7.95
N GLY A 141 9.74 5.64 8.28
CA GLY A 141 10.94 5.59 7.45
C GLY A 141 11.98 6.59 7.91
N PHE A 142 12.78 7.04 6.98
CA PHE A 142 13.81 8.03 7.24
C PHE A 142 13.82 9.12 6.17
N VAL A 143 14.34 10.28 6.55
CA VAL A 143 14.69 11.40 5.68
C VAL A 143 16.17 11.68 5.90
N GLY A 144 16.97 11.60 4.84
CA GLY A 144 18.39 11.92 4.87
C GLY A 144 18.65 13.42 4.89
N PHE A 145 19.83 13.81 5.35
CA PHE A 145 20.27 15.22 5.31
C PHE A 145 20.50 15.73 3.88
N ASP A 146 20.60 14.85 2.92
CA ASP A 146 20.68 15.13 1.48
C ASP A 146 19.30 15.27 0.82
N GLY A 147 18.21 15.26 1.59
CA GLY A 147 16.84 15.30 1.09
C GLY A 147 16.32 13.97 0.58
N SER A 148 17.12 12.90 0.61
CA SER A 148 16.63 11.56 0.30
C SER A 148 15.57 11.11 1.30
N CYS A 149 14.60 10.31 0.85
CA CYS A 149 13.52 9.85 1.69
C CYS A 149 13.14 8.40 1.32
N ASN A 150 12.84 7.60 2.32
CA ASN A 150 12.25 6.28 2.09
C ASN A 150 11.26 5.99 3.22
N GLN A 151 9.98 6.00 2.87
CA GLN A 151 8.86 5.78 3.78
C GLN A 151 8.10 4.51 3.37
N ALA A 152 7.73 3.71 4.37
CA ALA A 152 6.83 2.58 4.22
C ALA A 152 5.49 2.86 4.90
N ILE A 153 4.41 2.25 4.41
CA ILE A 153 3.09 2.34 5.02
C ILE A 153 3.06 1.46 6.27
N MET A 154 2.45 1.94 7.35
CA MET A 154 2.31 1.16 8.58
C MET A 154 1.15 0.18 8.50
N ILE A 155 1.37 -0.90 7.76
CA ILE A 155 0.51 -2.08 7.65
C ILE A 155 1.31 -3.33 8.03
N ARG A 156 0.65 -4.44 8.27
CA ARG A 156 1.30 -5.69 8.71
C ARG A 156 2.22 -5.49 9.93
N THR A 157 1.76 -4.67 10.86
CA THR A 157 2.57 -4.13 11.98
C THR A 157 1.82 -4.28 13.28
N PHE A 158 2.55 -4.58 14.36
CA PHE A 158 2.05 -4.53 15.73
C PHE A 158 2.47 -3.24 16.41
N LEU A 159 1.56 -2.64 17.14
CA LEU A 159 1.86 -1.66 18.18
C LEU A 159 1.86 -2.38 19.53
N SER A 160 2.98 -2.34 20.24
CA SER A 160 3.07 -2.81 21.62
C SER A 160 2.95 -1.62 22.56
N LYS A 161 1.92 -1.63 23.41
CA LYS A 161 1.65 -0.57 24.40
C LYS A 161 0.95 -1.19 25.61
N ASN A 162 1.45 -0.90 26.82
CA ASN A 162 0.85 -1.36 28.08
C ASN A 162 0.60 -2.87 28.11
N ASN A 163 1.62 -3.67 27.76
CA ASN A 163 1.57 -5.13 27.69
C ASN A 163 0.48 -5.70 26.75
N THR A 164 0.02 -4.89 25.80
CA THR A 164 -0.98 -5.28 24.81
C THR A 164 -0.44 -5.08 23.40
N LEU A 165 -0.69 -6.04 22.51
CA LEU A 165 -0.37 -5.93 21.10
C LEU A 165 -1.62 -5.54 20.33
N PHE A 166 -1.54 -4.40 19.64
CA PHE A 166 -2.57 -3.91 18.73
C PHE A 166 -2.14 -4.18 17.30
N TYR A 167 -3.07 -4.63 16.47
CA TYR A 167 -2.87 -4.77 15.03
C TYR A 167 -4.19 -4.61 14.30
N GLN A 168 -4.13 -4.05 13.09
CA GLN A 168 -5.31 -3.66 12.31
C GLN A 168 -5.10 -3.99 10.84
N ALA A 169 -6.19 -4.28 10.15
CA ALA A 169 -6.27 -4.33 8.70
C ALA A 169 -7.64 -3.82 8.24
N GLY A 170 -7.74 -3.43 6.97
CA GLY A 170 -8.96 -3.00 6.33
C GLY A 170 -9.06 -3.57 4.92
N ALA A 171 -10.25 -3.46 4.33
CA ALA A 171 -10.54 -3.77 2.94
C ALA A 171 -11.03 -2.52 2.21
N GLY A 172 -10.84 -2.49 0.90
CA GLY A 172 -11.39 -1.45 0.03
C GLY A 172 -12.86 -1.72 -0.23
N ILE A 173 -13.74 -0.78 0.12
CA ILE A 173 -15.17 -0.92 -0.06
C ILE A 173 -15.60 -0.16 -1.32
N VAL A 174 -16.23 -0.86 -2.23
CA VAL A 174 -16.80 -0.32 -3.47
C VAL A 174 -18.26 -0.74 -3.61
N ALA A 175 -18.99 -0.13 -4.55
CA ALA A 175 -20.43 -0.38 -4.73
C ALA A 175 -20.81 -1.86 -4.97
N LYS A 176 -19.86 -2.67 -5.47
CA LYS A 176 -20.05 -4.10 -5.72
C LYS A 176 -19.47 -5.00 -4.63
N SER A 177 -18.94 -4.44 -3.53
CA SER A 177 -18.40 -5.22 -2.42
C SER A 177 -19.47 -6.06 -1.75
N ILE A 178 -19.09 -7.28 -1.39
CA ILE A 178 -19.91 -8.22 -0.63
C ILE A 178 -19.30 -8.30 0.77
N ALA A 179 -20.07 -8.01 1.80
CA ALA A 179 -19.57 -7.84 3.17
C ALA A 179 -18.75 -9.03 3.69
N GLU A 180 -19.21 -10.26 3.40
CA GLU A 180 -18.54 -11.50 3.81
C GLU A 180 -17.17 -11.64 3.14
N ASN A 181 -17.05 -11.28 1.87
CA ASN A 181 -15.81 -11.34 1.12
C ASN A 181 -14.79 -10.30 1.65
N GLU A 182 -15.25 -9.09 1.92
CA GLU A 182 -14.40 -8.02 2.47
C GLU A 182 -13.92 -8.37 3.89
N LEU A 183 -14.79 -8.95 4.73
CA LEU A 183 -14.40 -9.47 6.05
C LEU A 183 -13.38 -10.60 5.94
N GLN A 184 -13.54 -11.51 4.97
CA GLN A 184 -12.59 -12.57 4.73
C GLN A 184 -11.22 -12.00 4.26
N GLU A 185 -11.23 -10.95 3.45
CA GLU A 185 -10.00 -10.26 3.04
C GLU A 185 -9.27 -9.65 4.24
N VAL A 186 -9.98 -8.97 5.14
CA VAL A 186 -9.41 -8.45 6.39
C VAL A 186 -8.78 -9.58 7.22
N ASN A 187 -9.47 -10.71 7.38
CA ASN A 187 -8.95 -11.86 8.10
C ASN A 187 -7.70 -12.44 7.43
N ASN A 188 -7.64 -12.50 6.12
CA ASN A 188 -6.48 -12.96 5.36
C ASN A 188 -5.29 -12.01 5.57
N LYS A 189 -5.52 -10.69 5.54
CA LYS A 189 -4.49 -9.66 5.80
C LYS A 189 -3.92 -9.76 7.22
N LEU A 190 -4.72 -10.14 8.22
CA LEU A 190 -4.30 -10.35 9.60
C LEU A 190 -3.64 -11.73 9.83
N GLY A 191 -3.83 -12.68 8.93
CA GLY A 191 -3.42 -14.07 9.11
C GLY A 191 -1.93 -14.27 9.37
N ALA A 192 -1.06 -13.51 8.70
CA ALA A 192 0.38 -13.58 8.92
C ALA A 192 0.78 -13.10 10.33
N LEU A 193 0.18 -12.01 10.81
CA LEU A 193 0.39 -11.48 12.16
C LEU A 193 -0.09 -12.45 13.22
N LYS A 194 -1.29 -13.03 13.06
CA LYS A 194 -1.82 -14.07 13.96
C LYS A 194 -0.88 -15.27 14.05
N LYS A 195 -0.39 -15.76 12.90
CA LYS A 195 0.59 -16.87 12.87
C LYS A 195 1.89 -16.54 13.57
N ALA A 196 2.37 -15.29 13.45
CA ALA A 196 3.59 -14.85 14.12
C ALA A 196 3.44 -14.89 15.65
N ILE A 197 2.32 -14.42 16.20
CA ILE A 197 2.01 -14.50 17.63
C ILE A 197 2.01 -15.97 18.09
N LEU A 198 1.21 -16.82 17.44
CA LEU A 198 1.10 -18.25 17.79
C LEU A 198 2.44 -19.01 17.69
N LYS A 199 3.35 -18.55 16.84
CA LYS A 199 4.69 -19.11 16.77
C LYS A 199 5.58 -18.61 17.90
N ALA A 200 5.47 -17.34 18.28
CA ALA A 200 6.23 -16.76 19.39
C ALA A 200 5.85 -17.36 20.75
N GLU A 201 4.57 -17.74 20.95
CA GLU A 201 4.08 -18.41 22.16
C GLU A 201 4.68 -19.83 22.36
N LYS A 202 5.31 -20.39 21.34
CA LYS A 202 5.93 -21.73 21.37
C LYS A 202 7.45 -21.69 21.57
N LEU A 203 8.03 -20.50 21.67
CA LEU A 203 9.45 -20.27 21.94
C LEU A 203 9.71 -20.10 23.43
#